data_497454cb6ee2a0646496c630f34375ad
#
_entry.id   497454cb6ee2a0646496c630f34375ad
#
_cell.length_a   1.000
_cell.length_b   1.000
_cell.length_c   1.000
_cell.angle_alpha   90.00
_cell.angle_beta   90.00
_cell.angle_gamma   90.00
#
_symmetry.space_group_name_H-M   'P 1'
#
loop_
_entity.id
_entity.type
_entity.pdbx_description
1 polymer ?
#
loop_
_entity_poly.entity_id
_entity_poly.type
_entity_poly.pdbx_seq_one_letter_code
_entity_poly.pdbx_strand_id
1 'polypeptide(L)'
;PNTCAFCNQRKISGVKSFEIQDVKLNIDKILDGIRDPKDNVYTEIAFFGGSFTGLPRDEMIELLELVQPYLLDGSVNSLRCSTRPDYIDAEVIGILKKYGMSTIELGIQSMSDKVLSLCSRGHTSAHSENACKLIKESGISLVGQMMTGLPGSDPSDERYTAMRLY
;
A
#
# COMPACT_ATOMS: atom_id res chain seq x y z
N PRO A 1 -10.20 -7.24 -6.14
CA PRO A 1 -10.47 -6.32 -5.06
C PRO A 1 -11.84 -5.69 -5.22
N ASN A 2 -12.42 -5.28 -4.13
CA ASN A 2 -13.82 -4.91 -3.98
C ASN A 2 -14.23 -3.71 -4.81
N THR A 3 -15.51 -3.66 -5.14
CA THR A 3 -16.16 -2.55 -5.82
C THR A 3 -16.50 -1.43 -4.82
N CYS A 4 -15.47 -0.78 -4.25
CA CYS A 4 -15.71 0.36 -3.37
C CYS A 4 -16.43 1.47 -4.12
N ALA A 5 -17.45 2.09 -3.50
CA ALA A 5 -18.30 3.09 -4.13
C ALA A 5 -17.55 4.33 -4.65
N PHE A 6 -16.36 4.61 -4.11
CA PHE A 6 -15.53 5.77 -4.45
C PHE A 6 -14.33 5.43 -5.35
N CYS A 7 -14.14 4.16 -5.75
CA CYS A 7 -12.91 3.75 -6.44
C CYS A 7 -13.19 2.83 -7.63
N ASN A 8 -12.67 3.20 -8.81
CA ASN A 8 -12.61 2.33 -9.97
C ASN A 8 -11.16 2.22 -10.43
N GLN A 9 -10.42 1.32 -9.80
CA GLN A 9 -8.99 1.18 -10.03
C GLN A 9 -8.65 0.86 -11.49
N ARG A 10 -9.45 0.03 -12.16
CA ARG A 10 -9.25 -0.29 -13.58
C ARG A 10 -9.34 0.94 -14.50
N LYS A 11 -10.22 1.89 -14.14
CA LYS A 11 -10.37 3.14 -14.89
C LYS A 11 -9.26 4.15 -14.54
N ILE A 12 -8.80 4.14 -13.28
CA ILE A 12 -7.78 5.07 -12.78
C ILE A 12 -6.40 4.68 -13.31
N SER A 13 -6.02 3.41 -13.20
CA SER A 13 -4.70 2.92 -13.64
C SER A 13 -4.59 2.77 -15.15
N GLY A 14 -5.72 2.55 -15.84
CA GLY A 14 -5.70 2.19 -17.26
C GLY A 14 -5.11 0.81 -17.57
N VAL A 15 -4.53 0.15 -16.57
CA VAL A 15 -3.86 -1.16 -16.71
C VAL A 15 -4.86 -2.27 -16.42
N LYS A 16 -4.96 -3.23 -17.33
CA LYS A 16 -5.84 -4.41 -17.20
C LYS A 16 -5.09 -5.61 -16.60
N SER A 17 -3.82 -5.75 -16.92
CA SER A 17 -2.90 -6.77 -16.44
C SER A 17 -1.48 -6.22 -16.57
N PHE A 18 -0.54 -6.78 -15.85
CA PHE A 18 0.89 -6.51 -16.01
C PHE A 18 1.62 -7.85 -16.14
N GLU A 19 2.71 -7.83 -16.88
CA GLU A 19 3.68 -8.93 -16.91
C GLU A 19 4.88 -8.54 -16.04
N ILE A 20 5.41 -9.48 -15.30
CA ILE A 20 6.53 -9.20 -14.37
C ILE A 20 7.76 -8.67 -15.11
N GLN A 21 7.99 -9.14 -16.33
CA GLN A 21 9.06 -8.64 -17.17
C GLN A 21 8.91 -7.16 -17.53
N ASP A 22 7.67 -6.70 -17.75
CA ASP A 22 7.38 -5.29 -18.02
C ASP A 22 7.66 -4.41 -16.80
N VAL A 23 7.40 -4.93 -15.58
CA VAL A 23 7.73 -4.23 -14.33
C VAL A 23 9.24 -4.00 -14.25
N LYS A 24 10.05 -5.04 -14.50
CA LYS A 24 11.50 -4.93 -14.50
C LYS A 24 12.01 -3.91 -15.52
N LEU A 25 11.55 -4.00 -16.77
CA LEU A 25 11.93 -3.07 -17.85
C LEU A 25 11.60 -1.62 -17.50
N ASN A 26 10.44 -1.38 -16.87
CA ASN A 26 10.03 -0.05 -16.44
C ASN A 26 10.93 0.48 -15.31
N ILE A 27 11.30 -0.35 -14.34
CA ILE A 27 12.23 0.03 -13.27
C ILE A 27 13.58 0.41 -13.87
N ASP A 28 14.15 -0.47 -14.70
CA ASP A 28 15.44 -0.24 -15.35
C ASP A 28 15.46 1.08 -16.13
N LYS A 29 14.45 1.30 -16.97
CA LYS A 29 14.31 2.52 -17.76
C LYS A 29 14.21 3.79 -16.90
N ILE A 30 13.47 3.74 -15.79
CA ILE A 30 13.34 4.89 -14.89
C ILE A 30 14.67 5.16 -14.18
N LEU A 31 15.32 4.12 -13.65
CA LEU A 31 16.58 4.25 -12.96
C LEU A 31 17.69 4.77 -13.88
N ASP A 32 17.74 4.32 -15.14
CA ASP A 32 18.69 4.83 -16.14
C ASP A 32 18.47 6.33 -16.42
N GLY A 33 17.22 6.80 -16.36
CA GLY A 33 16.88 8.21 -16.56
C GLY A 33 17.21 9.14 -15.39
N ILE A 34 17.34 8.61 -14.17
CA ILE A 34 17.63 9.40 -12.95
C ILE A 34 19.10 9.29 -12.48
N ARG A 35 19.90 8.44 -13.09
CA ARG A 35 21.32 8.26 -12.74
C ARG A 35 22.18 9.41 -13.23
N ASP A 36 22.11 10.58 -12.59
CA ASP A 36 23.25 11.48 -12.56
C ASP A 36 24.09 11.13 -11.30
N PRO A 37 25.35 10.72 -11.44
CA PRO A 37 26.22 10.38 -10.31
C PRO A 37 26.42 11.52 -9.29
N LYS A 38 25.99 12.74 -9.65
CA LYS A 38 26.09 13.94 -8.81
C LYS A 38 24.85 14.17 -7.97
N ASP A 39 23.73 13.53 -8.32
CA ASP A 39 22.46 13.71 -7.61
C ASP A 39 22.34 12.59 -6.55
N ASN A 40 22.50 12.97 -5.30
CA ASN A 40 22.22 12.09 -4.15
C ASN A 40 20.69 11.97 -3.98
N VAL A 41 20.01 11.37 -4.99
CA VAL A 41 18.55 11.24 -5.04
C VAL A 41 18.13 10.02 -4.24
N TYR A 42 17.27 10.23 -3.24
CA TYR A 42 16.61 9.15 -2.54
C TYR A 42 15.53 8.52 -3.44
N THR A 43 15.73 7.26 -3.78
CA THR A 43 14.85 6.53 -4.69
C THR A 43 14.06 5.45 -3.94
N GLU A 44 12.76 5.40 -4.16
CA GLU A 44 11.88 4.42 -3.54
C GLU A 44 11.04 3.69 -4.60
N ILE A 45 10.95 2.36 -4.53
CA ILE A 45 9.97 1.60 -5.31
C ILE A 45 8.68 1.49 -4.51
N ALA A 46 7.58 1.91 -5.14
CA ALA A 46 6.25 1.91 -4.53
C ALA A 46 5.29 0.97 -5.29
N PHE A 47 4.76 -0.04 -4.60
CA PHE A 47 3.73 -0.93 -5.13
C PHE A 47 2.34 -0.32 -4.91
N PHE A 48 1.83 0.32 -5.95
CA PHE A 48 0.53 1.00 -5.96
C PHE A 48 -0.42 0.43 -7.03
N GLY A 49 -1.65 0.91 -7.02
CA GLY A 49 -2.67 0.57 -8.02
C GLY A 49 -3.71 -0.43 -7.52
N GLY A 50 -3.64 -0.79 -6.24
CA GLY A 50 -4.58 -1.70 -5.59
C GLY A 50 -4.12 -2.06 -4.18
N SER A 51 -4.54 -3.22 -3.70
CA SER A 51 -4.05 -3.76 -2.43
C SER A 51 -2.92 -4.72 -2.72
N PHE A 52 -1.68 -4.30 -2.54
CA PHE A 52 -0.50 -5.11 -2.84
C PHE A 52 -0.52 -6.45 -2.10
N THR A 53 -0.83 -6.43 -0.80
CA THR A 53 -0.91 -7.67 0.01
C THR A 53 -2.18 -8.51 -0.24
N GLY A 54 -3.08 -8.01 -1.08
CA GLY A 54 -4.24 -8.74 -1.58
C GLY A 54 -3.99 -9.49 -2.89
N LEU A 55 -2.77 -9.47 -3.43
CA LEU A 55 -2.34 -10.33 -4.53
C LEU A 55 -2.23 -11.78 -4.07
N PRO A 56 -2.32 -12.76 -4.99
CA PRO A 56 -1.87 -14.12 -4.70
C PRO A 56 -0.48 -14.11 -4.05
N ARG A 57 -0.26 -14.98 -3.08
CA ARG A 57 0.95 -14.94 -2.25
C ARG A 57 2.24 -15.12 -3.05
N ASP A 58 2.22 -15.98 -4.03
CA ASP A 58 3.29 -16.25 -4.98
C ASP A 58 3.61 -15.02 -5.85
N GLU A 59 2.60 -14.37 -6.42
CA GLU A 59 2.78 -13.13 -7.20
C GLU A 59 3.36 -11.99 -6.35
N MET A 60 2.88 -11.83 -5.11
CA MET A 60 3.41 -10.83 -4.18
C MET A 60 4.90 -11.08 -3.89
N ILE A 61 5.27 -12.32 -3.62
CA ILE A 61 6.66 -12.71 -3.33
C ILE A 61 7.53 -12.50 -4.57
N GLU A 62 7.08 -12.91 -5.75
CA GLU A 62 7.82 -12.75 -7.01
C GLU A 62 8.13 -11.27 -7.29
N LEU A 63 7.17 -10.37 -7.06
CA LEU A 63 7.40 -8.92 -7.18
C LEU A 63 8.40 -8.39 -6.14
N LEU A 64 8.35 -8.91 -4.91
CA LEU A 64 9.31 -8.54 -3.88
C LEU A 64 10.72 -9.05 -4.18
N GLU A 65 10.85 -10.25 -4.75
CA GLU A 65 12.13 -10.83 -5.19
C GLU A 65 12.71 -10.07 -6.39
N LEU A 66 11.87 -9.67 -7.33
CA LEU A 66 12.27 -8.89 -8.50
C LEU A 66 13.02 -7.60 -8.13
N VAL A 67 12.64 -6.96 -7.04
CA VAL A 67 13.22 -5.66 -6.64
C VAL A 67 14.44 -5.77 -5.72
N GLN A 68 14.77 -6.98 -5.23
CA GLN A 68 15.92 -7.15 -4.32
C GLN A 68 17.26 -6.72 -4.91
N PRO A 69 17.59 -7.00 -6.19
CA PRO A 69 18.85 -6.55 -6.78
C PRO A 69 19.07 -5.04 -6.66
N TYR A 70 18.01 -4.24 -6.83
CA TYR A 70 18.09 -2.78 -6.78
C TYR A 70 18.29 -2.24 -5.36
N LEU A 71 17.80 -2.96 -4.34
CA LEU A 71 18.08 -2.65 -2.94
C LEU A 71 19.52 -2.99 -2.58
N LEU A 72 20.01 -4.15 -3.08
CA LEU A 72 21.36 -4.65 -2.79
C LEU A 72 22.46 -3.81 -3.42
N ASP A 73 22.24 -3.30 -4.64
CA ASP A 73 23.23 -2.45 -5.34
C ASP A 73 23.11 -0.97 -4.97
N GLY A 74 22.10 -0.60 -4.14
CA GLY A 74 21.87 0.76 -3.68
C GLY A 74 21.22 1.68 -4.72
N SER A 75 20.76 1.17 -5.85
CA SER A 75 20.00 1.95 -6.85
C SER A 75 18.65 2.39 -6.30
N VAL A 76 18.11 1.65 -5.35
CA VAL A 76 16.87 1.93 -4.63
C VAL A 76 17.15 1.90 -3.12
N ASN A 77 16.64 2.90 -2.40
CA ASN A 77 16.89 3.07 -0.97
C ASN A 77 15.82 2.39 -0.11
N SER A 78 14.58 2.27 -0.60
CA SER A 78 13.49 1.70 0.19
C SER A 78 12.35 1.16 -0.67
N LEU A 79 11.49 0.35 -0.02
CA LEU A 79 10.25 -0.16 -0.60
C LEU A 79 9.04 0.38 0.16
N ARG A 80 7.99 0.67 -0.60
CA ARG A 80 6.68 1.11 -0.08
C ARG A 80 5.57 0.32 -0.74
N CYS A 81 4.50 0.04 -0.03
CA CYS A 81 3.29 -0.50 -0.64
C CYS A 81 2.02 0.15 -0.11
N SER A 82 0.96 0.15 -0.93
CA SER A 82 -0.38 0.52 -0.51
C SER A 82 -1.25 -0.72 -0.39
N THR A 83 -2.00 -0.81 0.70
CA THR A 83 -2.88 -1.94 0.92
C THR A 83 -4.07 -1.61 1.80
N ARG A 84 -4.94 -2.60 2.03
CA ARG A 84 -6.12 -2.53 2.88
C ARG A 84 -5.88 -3.22 4.22
N PRO A 85 -6.59 -2.80 5.28
CA PRO A 85 -6.47 -3.40 6.60
C PRO A 85 -6.75 -4.90 6.67
N ASP A 86 -7.73 -5.38 5.92
CA ASP A 86 -8.16 -6.79 5.92
C ASP A 86 -7.19 -7.74 5.15
N TYR A 87 -6.14 -7.20 4.54
CA TYR A 87 -5.05 -7.96 3.91
C TYR A 87 -3.74 -7.88 4.68
N ILE A 88 -3.80 -7.49 5.95
CA ILE A 88 -2.66 -7.44 6.87
C ILE A 88 -2.87 -8.46 7.98
N ASP A 89 -1.94 -9.39 8.07
CA ASP A 89 -1.81 -10.37 9.16
C ASP A 89 -0.32 -10.53 9.53
N ALA A 90 -0.04 -11.34 10.53
CA ALA A 90 1.31 -11.56 11.03
C ALA A 90 2.24 -12.23 10.00
N GLU A 91 1.69 -13.13 9.15
CA GLU A 91 2.44 -13.79 8.09
C GLU A 91 2.86 -12.77 7.01
N VAL A 92 1.90 -11.96 6.54
CA VAL A 92 2.14 -10.88 5.56
C VAL A 92 3.21 -9.93 6.07
N ILE A 93 3.08 -9.46 7.31
CA ILE A 93 4.07 -8.58 7.93
C ILE A 93 5.45 -9.24 7.97
N GLY A 94 5.53 -10.51 8.32
CA GLY A 94 6.79 -11.27 8.32
C GLY A 94 7.44 -11.32 6.93
N ILE A 95 6.64 -11.54 5.88
CA ILE A 95 7.13 -11.53 4.49
C ILE A 95 7.62 -10.13 4.11
N LEU A 96 6.80 -9.10 4.29
CA LEU A 96 7.16 -7.73 3.93
C LEU A 96 8.45 -7.28 4.63
N LYS A 97 8.60 -7.61 5.90
CA LYS A 97 9.82 -7.31 6.67
C LYS A 97 11.04 -8.06 6.12
N LYS A 98 10.90 -9.35 5.80
CA LYS A 98 11.97 -10.17 5.21
C LYS A 98 12.52 -9.55 3.92
N TYR A 99 11.66 -8.98 3.10
CA TYR A 99 12.02 -8.37 1.82
C TYR A 99 12.33 -6.86 1.89
N GLY A 100 12.46 -6.29 3.08
CA GLY A 100 12.92 -4.91 3.27
C GLY A 100 11.85 -3.84 3.03
N MET A 101 10.56 -4.18 3.19
CA MET A 101 9.49 -3.18 3.16
C MET A 101 9.67 -2.16 4.27
N SER A 102 9.81 -0.89 3.92
CA SER A 102 10.06 0.21 4.86
C SER A 102 8.78 0.98 5.21
N THR A 103 7.81 1.05 4.32
CA THR A 103 6.59 1.82 4.55
C THR A 103 5.35 1.09 4.03
N ILE A 104 4.30 1.07 4.83
CA ILE A 104 2.97 0.59 4.42
C ILE A 104 1.99 1.76 4.49
N GLU A 105 1.37 2.07 3.36
CA GLU A 105 0.24 2.98 3.26
C GLU A 105 -1.06 2.20 3.41
N LEU A 106 -1.71 2.38 4.54
CA LEU A 106 -2.90 1.63 4.90
C LEU A 106 -4.16 2.43 4.56
N GLY A 107 -4.91 1.95 3.59
CA GLY A 107 -6.16 2.57 3.15
C GLY A 107 -7.31 2.33 4.12
N ILE A 108 -7.32 3.01 5.25
CA ILE A 108 -8.34 2.94 6.30
C ILE A 108 -9.64 3.59 5.84
N GLN A 109 -9.54 4.78 5.29
CA GLN A 109 -10.58 5.64 4.73
C GLN A 109 -11.52 6.23 5.80
N SER A 110 -12.08 5.43 6.70
CA SER A 110 -12.93 5.83 7.82
C SER A 110 -12.78 4.87 8.98
N MET A 111 -13.00 5.35 10.19
CA MET A 111 -13.14 4.53 11.41
C MET A 111 -14.62 4.35 11.82
N SER A 112 -15.55 4.79 10.98
CA SER A 112 -16.99 4.56 11.15
C SER A 112 -17.43 3.33 10.34
N ASP A 113 -17.82 2.24 11.00
CA ASP A 113 -18.26 1.01 10.33
C ASP A 113 -19.50 1.23 9.48
N LYS A 114 -20.38 2.17 9.86
CA LYS A 114 -21.50 2.61 9.04
C LYS A 114 -21.03 3.16 7.70
N VAL A 115 -20.05 4.06 7.70
CA VAL A 115 -19.48 4.67 6.49
C VAL A 115 -18.77 3.64 5.64
N LEU A 116 -17.95 2.77 6.25
CA LEU A 116 -17.25 1.69 5.57
C LEU A 116 -18.22 0.73 4.87
N SER A 117 -19.32 0.38 5.53
CA SER A 117 -20.38 -0.48 4.97
C SER A 117 -21.07 0.18 3.76
N LEU A 118 -21.49 1.45 3.88
CA LEU A 118 -22.10 2.20 2.79
C LEU A 118 -21.17 2.35 1.58
N CYS A 119 -19.86 2.42 1.80
CA CYS A 119 -18.84 2.47 0.76
C CYS A 119 -18.49 1.10 0.18
N SER A 120 -19.10 0.01 0.62
CA SER A 120 -18.74 -1.38 0.22
C SER A 120 -17.24 -1.64 0.42
N ARG A 121 -16.66 -1.12 1.52
CA ARG A 121 -15.21 -1.16 1.73
C ARG A 121 -14.70 -2.56 2.04
N GLY A 122 -15.50 -3.42 2.68
CA GLY A 122 -15.22 -4.83 2.96
C GLY A 122 -14.32 -5.07 4.18
N HIS A 123 -13.88 -4.03 4.88
CA HIS A 123 -13.22 -4.13 6.18
C HIS A 123 -13.95 -3.27 7.22
N THR A 124 -13.63 -3.48 8.49
CA THR A 124 -14.18 -2.73 9.64
C THR A 124 -13.11 -1.89 10.32
N SER A 125 -13.53 -1.01 11.23
CA SER A 125 -12.63 -0.27 12.12
C SER A 125 -11.72 -1.20 12.93
N ALA A 126 -12.24 -2.35 13.38
CA ALA A 126 -11.47 -3.34 14.12
C ALA A 126 -10.35 -3.96 13.25
N HIS A 127 -10.58 -4.22 11.96
CA HIS A 127 -9.51 -4.63 11.03
C HIS A 127 -8.44 -3.54 10.93
N SER A 128 -8.83 -2.26 10.86
CA SER A 128 -7.90 -1.14 10.79
C SER A 128 -7.03 -1.03 12.05
N GLU A 129 -7.63 -1.15 13.24
CA GLU A 129 -6.90 -1.14 14.50
C GLU A 129 -5.88 -2.28 14.61
N ASN A 130 -6.30 -3.50 14.27
CA ASN A 130 -5.41 -4.67 14.30
C ASN A 130 -4.25 -4.52 13.30
N ALA A 131 -4.53 -4.10 12.07
CA ALA A 131 -3.50 -3.88 11.07
C ALA A 131 -2.51 -2.79 11.49
N CYS A 132 -2.98 -1.66 12.00
CA CYS A 132 -2.13 -0.59 12.52
C CYS A 132 -1.22 -1.09 13.65
N LYS A 133 -1.75 -1.89 14.56
CA LYS A 133 -0.98 -2.49 15.65
C LYS A 133 0.13 -3.40 15.12
N LEU A 134 -0.20 -4.35 14.24
CA LEU A 134 0.77 -5.27 13.66
C LEU A 134 1.89 -4.54 12.90
N ILE A 135 1.56 -3.52 12.11
CA ILE A 135 2.54 -2.74 11.37
C ILE A 135 3.46 -1.99 12.33
N LYS A 136 2.92 -1.30 13.34
CA LYS A 136 3.71 -0.57 14.35
C LYS A 136 4.63 -1.50 15.13
N GLU A 137 4.15 -2.63 15.59
CA GLU A 137 4.94 -3.63 16.34
C GLU A 137 6.07 -4.26 15.49
N SER A 138 5.91 -4.30 14.17
CA SER A 138 6.94 -4.81 13.25
C SER A 138 8.11 -3.85 13.04
N GLY A 139 7.94 -2.56 13.33
CA GLY A 139 8.89 -1.50 13.05
C GLY A 139 8.84 -0.95 11.63
N ILE A 140 7.89 -1.39 10.80
CA ILE A 140 7.62 -0.81 9.48
C ILE A 140 6.88 0.52 9.68
N SER A 141 7.24 1.54 8.91
CA SER A 141 6.57 2.84 8.95
C SER A 141 5.13 2.72 8.46
N LEU A 142 4.20 3.28 9.23
CA LEU A 142 2.77 3.28 8.91
C LEU A 142 2.32 4.66 8.42
N VAL A 143 1.69 4.69 7.26
CA VAL A 143 0.93 5.84 6.76
C VAL A 143 -0.54 5.47 6.73
N GLY A 144 -1.37 6.09 7.57
CA GLY A 144 -2.81 5.90 7.59
C GLY A 144 -3.49 6.85 6.59
N GLN A 145 -4.19 6.31 5.60
CA GLN A 145 -4.95 7.12 4.65
C GLN A 145 -6.41 7.19 5.06
N MET A 146 -6.97 8.41 5.16
CA MET A 146 -8.39 8.65 5.35
C MET A 146 -8.99 9.42 4.17
N MET A 147 -10.30 9.37 4.04
CA MET A 147 -11.05 10.15 3.06
C MET A 147 -12.16 10.94 3.75
N THR A 148 -12.38 12.15 3.28
CA THR A 148 -13.53 12.99 3.65
C THR A 148 -14.59 12.95 2.55
N GLY A 149 -15.83 13.29 2.88
CA GLY A 149 -16.94 13.31 1.93
C GLY A 149 -17.39 11.92 1.46
N LEU A 150 -17.12 10.88 2.21
CA LEU A 150 -17.57 9.52 1.89
C LEU A 150 -19.09 9.38 2.03
N PRO A 151 -19.75 8.50 1.26
CA PRO A 151 -21.18 8.25 1.38
C PRO A 151 -21.59 7.95 2.81
N GLY A 152 -22.52 8.74 3.35
CA GLY A 152 -23.03 8.62 4.72
C GLY A 152 -22.09 9.10 5.82
N SER A 153 -20.95 9.69 5.48
CA SER A 153 -20.06 10.38 6.40
C SER A 153 -20.58 11.78 6.73
N ASP A 154 -20.37 12.19 7.95
CA ASP A 154 -20.56 13.57 8.41
C ASP A 154 -19.27 14.13 9.06
N PRO A 155 -19.20 15.42 9.37
CA PRO A 155 -18.01 16.01 9.97
C PRO A 155 -17.60 15.39 11.33
N SER A 156 -18.51 14.72 12.04
CA SER A 156 -18.17 14.02 13.29
C SER A 156 -17.47 12.69 13.02
N ASP A 157 -17.93 11.94 12.02
CA ASP A 157 -17.26 10.69 11.54
C ASP A 157 -15.84 10.99 11.06
N GLU A 158 -15.67 12.11 10.33
CA GLU A 158 -14.36 12.51 9.77
C GLU A 158 -13.39 12.92 10.88
N ARG A 159 -13.84 13.74 11.82
CA ARG A 159 -13.04 14.12 12.99
C ARG A 159 -12.68 12.90 13.85
N TYR A 160 -13.64 12.01 14.09
CA TYR A 160 -13.39 10.77 14.81
C TYR A 160 -12.30 9.94 14.12
N THR A 161 -12.40 9.78 12.81
CA THR A 161 -11.38 9.07 12.01
C THR A 161 -10.01 9.72 12.16
N ALA A 162 -9.91 11.03 11.99
CA ALA A 162 -8.65 11.76 12.13
C ALA A 162 -8.03 11.59 13.53
N MET A 163 -8.85 11.68 14.59
CA MET A 163 -8.40 11.49 15.98
C MET A 163 -7.92 10.06 16.27
N ARG A 164 -8.48 9.05 15.57
CA ARG A 164 -8.08 7.65 15.74
C ARG A 164 -6.77 7.32 14.99
N LEU A 165 -6.44 8.09 13.95
CA LEU A 165 -5.22 7.93 13.17
C LEU A 165 -4.02 8.68 13.76
N TYR A 166 -4.28 9.70 14.55
CA TYR A 166 -3.25 10.46 15.26
C TYR A 166 -2.82 9.72 16.54
#